data_014c6f0ddca6fb25f43d6d84cba86b58
#
_entry.id   014c6f0ddca6fb25f43d6d84cba86b58
#
_cell.length_a   1.000
_cell.length_b   1.000
_cell.length_c   1.000
_cell.angle_alpha   90.00
_cell.angle_beta   90.00
_cell.angle_gamma   90.00
#
_symmetry.space_group_name_H-M   'P 1'
#
loop_
_entity.id
_entity.type
_entity.pdbx_description
1 polymer ?
#
loop_
_entity_poly.entity_id
_entity_poly.type
_entity_poly.pdbx_seq_one_letter_code
_entity_poly.pdbx_strand_id
1 'polypeptide(L)'
;YIDQQAYISAALVFDWASIKFPRFAEKAATLYLRAGDPVRSLQLNRRIIDQKEKFRLRLGIDIELEDYEALVAKTDALKRYGLLEDDRIVYALGYAHFRNREFDKAMYYLKSVQDSQLFAKASHLFKQIEKCRNESLECL
;
A
#
# COMPACT_ATOMS: atom_id res chain seq x y z
N TYR A 1 18.07 -1.43 -10.46
CA TYR A 1 17.95 -1.21 -11.93
C TYR A 1 17.78 -2.53 -12.69
N ILE A 2 18.65 -3.50 -12.45
CA ILE A 2 18.57 -4.84 -13.07
C ILE A 2 17.31 -5.58 -12.60
N ASP A 3 16.97 -5.49 -11.33
CA ASP A 3 15.77 -6.13 -10.77
C ASP A 3 14.47 -5.56 -11.35
N GLN A 4 14.41 -4.26 -11.56
CA GLN A 4 13.24 -3.61 -12.15
C GLN A 4 12.98 -4.09 -13.59
N GLN A 5 14.01 -4.22 -14.39
CA GLN A 5 13.89 -4.77 -15.76
C GLN A 5 13.45 -6.24 -15.77
N ALA A 6 13.95 -7.04 -14.82
CA ALA A 6 13.53 -8.42 -14.67
C ALA A 6 12.03 -8.52 -14.30
N TYR A 7 11.55 -7.66 -13.42
CA TYR A 7 10.13 -7.59 -13.08
C TYR A 7 9.27 -7.18 -14.28
N ILE A 8 9.70 -6.20 -15.08
CA ILE A 8 8.97 -5.79 -16.30
C ILE A 8 8.88 -6.94 -17.29
N SER A 9 10.00 -7.63 -17.56
CA SER A 9 10.03 -8.76 -18.49
C SER A 9 9.11 -9.91 -18.04
N ALA A 10 9.16 -10.25 -16.76
CA ALA A 10 8.27 -11.26 -16.19
C ALA A 10 6.79 -10.82 -16.23
N ALA A 11 6.52 -9.55 -15.94
CA ALA A 11 5.17 -8.98 -15.99
C ALA A 11 4.58 -9.10 -17.40
N LEU A 12 5.35 -8.77 -18.43
CA LEU A 12 4.91 -8.88 -19.84
C LEU A 12 4.52 -10.31 -20.23
N VAL A 13 5.28 -11.30 -19.79
CA VAL A 13 4.97 -12.72 -20.05
C VAL A 13 3.63 -13.10 -19.41
N PHE A 14 3.42 -12.76 -18.13
CA PHE A 14 2.16 -13.07 -17.46
C PHE A 14 0.98 -12.25 -17.96
N ASP A 15 1.21 -11.00 -18.37
CA ASP A 15 0.19 -10.16 -18.99
C ASP A 15 -0.30 -10.78 -20.30
N TRP A 16 0.61 -11.16 -21.17
CA TRP A 16 0.27 -11.87 -22.39
C TRP A 16 -0.46 -13.19 -22.12
N ALA A 17 0.02 -13.99 -21.17
CA ALA A 17 -0.63 -15.25 -20.79
C ALA A 17 -2.02 -15.02 -20.19
N SER A 18 -2.25 -13.89 -19.51
CA SER A 18 -3.52 -13.55 -18.88
C SER A 18 -4.67 -13.34 -19.88
N ILE A 19 -4.35 -13.03 -21.13
CA ILE A 19 -5.34 -12.91 -22.18
C ILE A 19 -6.10 -14.24 -22.37
N LYS A 20 -5.37 -15.34 -22.33
CA LYS A 20 -5.94 -16.69 -22.46
C LYS A 20 -6.30 -17.33 -21.12
N PHE A 21 -5.55 -17.01 -20.08
CA PHE A 21 -5.69 -17.57 -18.74
C PHE A 21 -5.81 -16.45 -17.70
N PRO A 22 -7.04 -15.99 -17.37
CA PRO A 22 -7.28 -14.84 -16.49
C PRO A 22 -6.60 -14.93 -15.11
N ARG A 23 -6.31 -16.15 -14.62
CA ARG A 23 -5.59 -16.38 -13.35
C ARG A 23 -4.20 -15.74 -13.30
N PHE A 24 -3.60 -15.46 -14.45
CA PHE A 24 -2.29 -14.82 -14.51
C PHE A 24 -2.34 -13.28 -14.41
N ALA A 25 -3.52 -12.68 -14.46
CA ALA A 25 -3.69 -11.23 -14.34
C ALA A 25 -3.18 -10.69 -12.99
N GLU A 26 -3.45 -11.40 -11.89
CA GLU A 26 -2.97 -11.04 -10.56
C GLU A 26 -1.43 -11.03 -10.50
N LYS A 27 -0.80 -12.07 -11.04
CA LYS A 27 0.66 -12.20 -11.05
C LYS A 27 1.32 -11.11 -11.91
N ALA A 28 0.77 -10.84 -13.07
CA ALA A 28 1.23 -9.75 -13.94
C ALA A 28 1.10 -8.39 -13.24
N ALA A 29 -0.05 -8.11 -12.64
CA ALA A 29 -0.32 -6.87 -11.94
C ALA A 29 0.63 -6.66 -10.75
N THR A 30 0.89 -7.70 -9.97
CA THR A 30 1.85 -7.65 -8.86
C THR A 30 3.28 -7.36 -9.33
N LEU A 31 3.68 -7.96 -10.44
CA LEU A 31 5.02 -7.74 -11.01
C LEU A 31 5.18 -6.33 -11.58
N TYR A 32 4.15 -5.78 -12.24
CA TYR A 32 4.18 -4.39 -12.67
C TYR A 32 4.29 -3.42 -11.49
N LEU A 33 3.55 -3.68 -10.41
CA LEU A 33 3.65 -2.85 -9.20
C LEU A 33 5.07 -2.87 -8.62
N ARG A 34 5.68 -4.06 -8.52
CA ARG A 34 7.08 -4.20 -8.06
C ARG A 34 8.08 -3.55 -9.00
N ALA A 35 7.76 -3.47 -10.28
CA ALA A 35 8.56 -2.78 -11.28
C ALA A 35 8.42 -1.24 -11.23
N GLY A 36 7.56 -0.72 -10.34
CA GLY A 36 7.28 0.72 -10.26
C GLY A 36 6.35 1.22 -11.36
N ASP A 37 5.51 0.34 -11.91
CA ASP A 37 4.50 0.68 -12.91
C ASP A 37 3.07 0.47 -12.35
N PRO A 38 2.59 1.38 -11.49
CA PRO A 38 1.27 1.28 -10.88
C PRO A 38 0.13 1.42 -11.92
N VAL A 39 0.38 2.07 -13.04
CA VAL A 39 -0.64 2.28 -14.08
C VAL A 39 -1.01 0.97 -14.76
N ARG A 40 -0.03 0.19 -15.22
CA ARG A 40 -0.27 -1.14 -15.79
C ARG A 40 -0.81 -2.11 -14.74
N SER A 41 -0.31 -2.04 -13.52
CA SER A 41 -0.84 -2.81 -12.40
C SER A 41 -2.34 -2.53 -12.19
N LEU A 42 -2.76 -1.26 -12.22
CA LEU A 42 -4.15 -0.86 -12.08
C LEU A 42 -5.04 -1.38 -13.23
N GLN A 43 -4.55 -1.34 -14.47
CA GLN A 43 -5.28 -1.86 -15.62
C GLN A 43 -5.56 -3.36 -15.47
N LEU A 44 -4.56 -4.13 -15.04
CA LEU A 44 -4.69 -5.57 -14.82
C LEU A 44 -5.51 -5.91 -13.55
N ASN A 45 -5.47 -5.06 -12.54
CA ASN A 45 -6.25 -5.23 -11.32
C ASN A 45 -7.75 -5.44 -11.60
N ARG A 46 -8.28 -4.75 -12.61
CA ARG A 46 -9.69 -4.88 -13.02
C ARG A 46 -10.07 -6.31 -13.45
N ARG A 47 -9.10 -7.09 -13.89
CA ARG A 47 -9.27 -8.46 -14.40
C ARG A 47 -9.09 -9.53 -13.33
N ILE A 48 -8.65 -9.17 -12.13
CA ILE A 48 -8.47 -10.10 -11.02
C ILE A 48 -9.84 -10.57 -10.53
N ILE A 49 -9.99 -11.89 -10.41
CA ILE A 49 -11.26 -12.54 -10.03
C ILE A 49 -11.43 -12.56 -8.51
N ASP A 50 -10.37 -12.90 -7.78
CA ASP A 50 -10.41 -12.94 -6.33
C ASP A 50 -10.53 -11.52 -5.76
N GLN A 51 -11.65 -11.24 -5.08
CA GLN A 51 -11.97 -9.90 -4.59
C GLN A 51 -11.03 -9.43 -3.48
N LYS A 52 -10.55 -10.33 -2.62
CA LYS A 52 -9.61 -10.00 -1.56
C LYS A 52 -8.25 -9.63 -2.14
N GLU A 53 -7.73 -10.42 -3.06
CA GLU A 53 -6.46 -10.15 -3.73
C GLU A 53 -6.53 -8.91 -4.63
N LYS A 54 -7.64 -8.73 -5.33
CA LYS A 54 -7.93 -7.51 -6.11
C LYS A 54 -7.87 -6.26 -5.22
N PHE A 55 -8.51 -6.30 -4.06
CA PHE A 55 -8.53 -5.21 -3.10
C PHE A 55 -7.14 -4.97 -2.51
N ARG A 56 -6.45 -6.05 -2.09
CA ARG A 56 -5.10 -5.99 -1.53
C ARG A 56 -4.11 -5.34 -2.50
N LEU A 57 -4.13 -5.75 -3.76
CA LEU A 57 -3.28 -5.15 -4.78
C LEU A 57 -3.62 -3.68 -5.01
N ARG A 58 -4.90 -3.33 -4.98
CA ARG A 58 -5.34 -1.92 -5.09
C ARG A 58 -4.76 -1.05 -4.00
N LEU A 59 -4.66 -1.56 -2.77
CA LEU A 59 -4.00 -0.83 -1.68
C LEU A 59 -2.52 -0.58 -1.97
N GLY A 60 -1.82 -1.59 -2.49
CA GLY A 60 -0.43 -1.43 -2.92
C GLY A 60 -0.26 -0.36 -3.99
N ILE A 61 -1.20 -0.29 -4.92
CA ILE A 61 -1.23 0.75 -5.98
C ILE A 61 -1.47 2.14 -5.37
N ASP A 62 -2.44 2.28 -4.46
CA ASP A 62 -2.72 3.55 -3.80
C ASP A 62 -1.50 4.05 -3.00
N ILE A 63 -0.78 3.14 -2.33
CA ILE A 63 0.46 3.46 -1.62
C ILE A 63 1.54 3.94 -2.59
N GLU A 64 1.74 3.26 -3.69
CA GLU A 64 2.75 3.63 -4.71
C GLU A 64 2.43 4.97 -5.38
N LEU A 65 1.15 5.26 -5.57
CA LEU A 65 0.68 6.54 -6.09
C LEU A 65 0.62 7.65 -5.03
N GLU A 66 0.94 7.34 -3.78
CA GLU A 66 0.81 8.25 -2.64
C GLU A 66 -0.61 8.82 -2.47
N ASP A 67 -1.62 8.06 -2.90
CA ASP A 67 -3.03 8.42 -2.74
C ASP A 67 -3.53 8.05 -1.33
N TYR A 68 -3.11 8.83 -0.36
CA TYR A 68 -3.42 8.59 1.05
C TYR A 68 -4.90 8.78 1.40
N GLU A 69 -5.60 9.65 0.69
CA GLU A 69 -7.06 9.81 0.85
C GLU A 69 -7.80 8.53 0.43
N ALA A 70 -7.44 7.98 -0.73
CA ALA A 70 -8.02 6.72 -1.20
C ALA A 70 -7.73 5.57 -0.23
N LEU A 71 -6.53 5.53 0.35
CA LEU A 71 -6.15 4.51 1.33
C LEU A 71 -6.99 4.61 2.61
N VAL A 72 -7.13 5.81 3.17
CA VAL A 72 -7.94 6.06 4.37
C VAL A 72 -9.41 5.74 4.13
N ALA A 73 -9.96 6.10 2.98
CA ALA A 73 -11.34 5.81 2.61
C ALA A 73 -11.67 4.30 2.57
N LYS A 74 -10.65 3.45 2.41
CA LYS A 74 -10.78 1.98 2.38
C LYS A 74 -10.70 1.30 3.75
N THR A 75 -10.58 2.04 4.84
CA THR A 75 -10.38 1.47 6.18
C THR A 75 -11.43 0.42 6.57
N ASP A 76 -12.71 0.68 6.31
CA ASP A 76 -13.78 -0.27 6.65
C ASP A 76 -13.71 -1.55 5.80
N ALA A 77 -13.34 -1.42 4.54
CA ALA A 77 -13.11 -2.59 3.69
C ALA A 77 -11.89 -3.40 4.13
N LEU A 78 -10.81 -2.74 4.60
CA LEU A 78 -9.64 -3.40 5.20
C LEU A 78 -10.04 -4.27 6.39
N LYS A 79 -10.88 -3.76 7.26
CA LYS A 79 -11.42 -4.53 8.40
C LYS A 79 -12.23 -5.73 7.94
N ARG A 80 -13.15 -5.55 6.98
CA ARG A 80 -13.99 -6.64 6.46
C ARG A 80 -13.18 -7.76 5.81
N TYR A 81 -12.11 -7.44 5.12
CA TYR A 81 -11.22 -8.43 4.49
C TYR A 81 -10.16 -9.02 5.42
N GLY A 82 -10.10 -8.57 6.69
CA GLY A 82 -9.09 -9.03 7.66
C GLY A 82 -7.66 -8.63 7.31
N LEU A 83 -7.48 -7.53 6.59
CA LEU A 83 -6.17 -7.06 6.12
C LEU A 83 -5.43 -6.20 7.15
N LEU A 84 -6.08 -5.82 8.25
CA LEU A 84 -5.41 -5.13 9.35
C LEU A 84 -4.53 -6.04 10.23
N GLU A 85 -4.44 -7.33 9.89
CA GLU A 85 -3.46 -8.25 10.46
C GLU A 85 -2.08 -8.15 9.77
N ASP A 86 -2.00 -7.53 8.59
CA ASP A 86 -0.74 -7.27 7.89
C ASP A 86 -0.14 -5.93 8.37
N ASP A 87 0.97 -6.02 9.11
CA ASP A 87 1.67 -4.86 9.67
C ASP A 87 2.07 -3.81 8.62
N ARG A 88 2.34 -4.21 7.40
CA ARG A 88 2.67 -3.29 6.30
C ARG A 88 1.47 -2.42 5.94
N ILE A 89 0.28 -3.01 5.92
CA ILE A 89 -0.97 -2.30 5.66
C ILE A 89 -1.31 -1.37 6.82
N VAL A 90 -1.16 -1.85 8.05
CA VAL A 90 -1.38 -1.05 9.27
C VAL A 90 -0.42 0.15 9.32
N TYR A 91 0.86 -0.08 9.02
CA TYR A 91 1.84 1.00 8.94
C TYR A 91 1.47 2.02 7.86
N ALA A 92 1.12 1.54 6.65
CA ALA A 92 0.72 2.42 5.54
C ALA A 92 -0.52 3.25 5.88
N LEU A 93 -1.50 2.65 6.57
CA LEU A 93 -2.70 3.36 7.03
C LEU A 93 -2.36 4.41 8.08
N GLY A 94 -1.50 4.07 9.05
CA GLY A 94 -0.99 5.03 10.03
C GLY A 94 -0.25 6.20 9.39
N TYR A 95 0.59 5.90 8.40
CA TYR A 95 1.30 6.92 7.62
C TYR A 95 0.33 7.80 6.81
N ALA A 96 -0.69 7.20 6.20
CA ALA A 96 -1.71 7.95 5.47
C ALA A 96 -2.46 8.94 6.37
N HIS A 97 -2.87 8.51 7.57
CA HIS A 97 -3.47 9.41 8.56
C HIS A 97 -2.51 10.51 9.00
N PHE A 98 -1.22 10.20 9.17
CA PHE A 98 -0.20 11.21 9.46
C PHE A 98 -0.12 12.27 8.35
N ARG A 99 -0.10 11.86 7.10
CA ARG A 99 -0.08 12.78 5.94
C ARG A 99 -1.35 13.63 5.86
N ASN A 100 -2.49 13.10 6.26
CA ASN A 100 -3.76 13.82 6.35
C ASN A 100 -3.90 14.67 7.62
N ARG A 101 -2.84 14.75 8.45
CA ARG A 101 -2.81 15.47 9.73
C ARG A 101 -3.82 14.96 10.78
N GLU A 102 -4.27 13.75 10.64
CA GLU A 102 -5.13 13.05 11.59
C GLU A 102 -4.27 12.30 12.63
N PHE A 103 -3.55 13.04 13.47
CA PHE A 103 -2.47 12.52 14.31
C PHE A 103 -2.93 11.47 15.35
N ASP A 104 -4.11 11.59 15.89
CA ASP A 104 -4.64 10.61 16.86
C ASP A 104 -4.89 9.25 16.20
N LYS A 105 -5.47 9.25 15.01
CA LYS A 105 -5.67 8.03 14.22
C LYS A 105 -4.33 7.46 13.76
N ALA A 106 -3.40 8.30 13.32
CA ALA A 106 -2.06 7.87 12.95
C ALA A 106 -1.37 7.15 14.11
N MET A 107 -1.39 7.72 15.30
CA MET A 107 -0.84 7.11 16.53
C MET A 107 -1.52 5.78 16.86
N TYR A 108 -2.83 5.69 16.71
CA TYR A 108 -3.58 4.46 16.96
C TYR A 108 -3.07 3.30 16.08
N TYR A 109 -2.96 3.50 14.77
CA TYR A 109 -2.50 2.46 13.86
C TYR A 109 -1.00 2.18 14.01
N LEU A 110 -0.17 3.19 14.11
CA LEU A 110 1.29 3.01 14.23
C LEU A 110 1.70 2.28 15.51
N LYS A 111 1.00 2.48 16.62
CA LYS A 111 1.24 1.74 17.86
C LYS A 111 0.86 0.27 17.79
N SER A 112 -0.01 -0.12 16.88
CA SER A 112 -0.43 -1.51 16.72
C SER A 112 0.52 -2.35 15.84
N VAL A 113 1.51 -1.72 15.21
CA VAL A 113 2.54 -2.41 14.41
C VAL A 113 3.43 -3.26 15.32
N GLN A 114 3.57 -4.55 15.01
CA GLN A 114 4.35 -5.51 15.79
C GLN A 114 5.70 -5.86 15.15
N ASP A 115 5.80 -5.76 13.82
CA ASP A 115 7.06 -5.97 13.12
C ASP A 115 8.13 -4.98 13.58
N SER A 116 9.31 -5.49 13.97
CA SER A 116 10.38 -4.68 14.57
C SER A 116 10.94 -3.61 13.64
N GLN A 117 11.05 -3.89 12.35
CA GLN A 117 11.57 -2.93 11.36
C GLN A 117 10.56 -1.83 11.08
N LEU A 118 9.29 -2.19 10.93
CA LEU A 118 8.21 -1.24 10.74
C LEU A 118 7.96 -0.41 11.99
N PHE A 119 8.08 -1.01 13.18
CA PHE A 119 7.98 -0.30 14.45
C PHE A 119 9.10 0.74 14.62
N ALA A 120 10.32 0.43 14.19
CA ALA A 120 11.40 1.41 14.18
C ALA A 120 11.07 2.63 13.30
N LYS A 121 10.48 2.40 12.11
CA LYS A 121 9.97 3.48 11.25
C LYS A 121 8.82 4.24 11.90
N ALA A 122 7.89 3.54 12.54
CA ALA A 122 6.79 4.14 13.28
C ALA A 122 7.28 5.05 14.41
N SER A 123 8.35 4.66 15.09
CA SER A 123 8.97 5.45 16.17
C SER A 123 9.48 6.81 15.68
N HIS A 124 10.01 6.89 14.47
CA HIS A 124 10.37 8.18 13.85
C HIS A 124 9.13 9.04 13.60
N LEU A 125 8.04 8.44 13.16
CA LEU A 125 6.77 9.16 12.97
C LEU A 125 6.18 9.64 14.29
N PHE A 126 6.32 8.90 15.39
CA PHE A 126 5.88 9.36 16.69
C PHE A 126 6.54 10.67 17.10
N LYS A 127 7.86 10.77 16.92
CA LYS A 127 8.61 12.01 17.21
C LYS A 127 8.15 13.16 16.32
N GLN A 128 7.88 12.90 15.05
CA GLN A 128 7.36 13.92 14.14
C GLN A 128 5.96 14.36 14.52
N ILE A 129 5.08 13.44 14.92
CA ILE A 129 3.74 13.78 15.41
C ILE A 129 3.79 14.65 16.66
N GLU A 130 4.65 14.32 17.61
CA GLU A 130 4.83 15.14 18.81
C GLU A 130 5.32 16.54 18.48
N LYS A 131 6.28 16.64 17.57
CA LYS A 131 6.78 17.93 17.07
C LYS A 131 5.66 18.73 16.40
N CYS A 132 4.87 18.09 15.54
CA CYS A 132 3.75 18.72 14.85
C CYS A 132 2.63 19.21 15.78
N ARG A 133 2.42 18.52 16.89
CA ARG A 133 1.43 18.94 17.91
C ARG A 133 1.89 20.18 18.68
N ASN A 134 3.19 20.29 18.92
CA ASN A 134 3.77 21.34 19.74
C ASN A 134 4.17 22.58 18.94
N GLU A 135 4.58 22.40 17.68
CA GLU A 135 5.12 23.45 16.80
C GLU A 135 4.41 23.41 15.45
N SER A 136 3.29 24.12 15.34
CA SER A 136 2.40 24.05 14.17
C SER A 136 2.99 24.60 12.85
N LEU A 137 4.11 25.31 12.89
CA LEU A 137 4.71 25.99 11.72
C LEU A 137 5.85 25.20 11.05
N GLU A 138 6.46 24.22 11.72
CA GLU A 138 7.60 23.45 11.20
C GLU A 138 7.24 21.98 10.87
N CYS A 139 5.97 21.67 10.84
CA CYS A 139 5.48 20.33 10.57
C CYS A 139 5.23 20.16 9.07
N LEU A 140 6.08 19.34 8.43
CA LEU A 140 6.06 18.96 7.01
C LEU A 140 6.67 19.97 6.08
#